data_7d02c052a43d8a835f0c2d15f665ca23
#
_entry.id   7d02c052a43d8a835f0c2d15f665ca23
#
_cell.length_a   1.000
_cell.length_b   1.000
_cell.length_c   1.000
_cell.angle_alpha   90.00
_cell.angle_beta   90.00
_cell.angle_gamma   90.00
#
_symmetry.space_group_name_H-M   'P 1'
#
loop_
_entity.id
_entity.type
_entity.pdbx_description
1 polymer ?
#
loop_
_entity_poly.entity_id
_entity_poly.type
_entity_poly.pdbx_seq_one_letter_code
_entity_poly.pdbx_strand_id
1 'polypeptide(L)'
;MITFEKALAAVIAVTLVNGFFSTNMFEEYKEMYSDKIERLEAENVSLKDELSHFDKYGIEVDVTMYQPTYYQTDSDPDVTADGTKIRISKASEYKFVALSRNLLRRWGGPFDYGDFILLKGAGKKNGVYQVRDTMNPKWVNVVDILESEHVEPYKYTDAHIFKLNWLNKEKEIKNG
;
A
#
# COMPACT_ATOMS: atom_id res chain seq x y z
N MET A 1 70.55 7.54 -16.35
CA MET A 1 70.55 6.76 -15.08
C MET A 1 69.80 7.58 -14.03
N ILE A 2 68.65 7.07 -13.55
CA ILE A 2 67.85 7.76 -12.51
C ILE A 2 68.63 7.56 -11.18
N THR A 3 68.92 8.65 -10.49
CA THR A 3 69.57 8.56 -9.17
C THR A 3 68.59 8.04 -8.13
N PHE A 4 69.09 7.35 -7.10
CA PHE A 4 68.24 6.80 -6.01
C PHE A 4 67.39 7.86 -5.36
N GLU A 5 67.81 9.08 -5.20
CA GLU A 5 67.09 10.22 -4.66
C GLU A 5 65.87 10.58 -5.53
N LYS A 6 66.00 10.56 -6.85
CA LYS A 6 64.86 10.84 -7.76
C LYS A 6 63.84 9.73 -7.76
N ALA A 7 64.30 8.48 -7.64
CA ALA A 7 63.40 7.34 -7.52
C ALA A 7 62.60 7.38 -6.20
N LEU A 8 63.28 7.70 -5.08
CA LEU A 8 62.62 7.84 -3.77
C LEU A 8 61.60 9.00 -3.74
N ALA A 9 61.98 10.15 -4.30
CA ALA A 9 61.06 11.29 -4.41
C ALA A 9 59.83 10.96 -5.24
N ALA A 10 59.98 10.20 -6.32
CA ALA A 10 58.83 9.77 -7.14
C ALA A 10 57.90 8.82 -6.39
N VAL A 11 58.42 7.89 -5.60
CA VAL A 11 57.65 6.98 -4.76
C VAL A 11 56.85 7.75 -3.68
N ILE A 12 57.52 8.70 -3.00
CA ILE A 12 56.85 9.54 -1.99
C ILE A 12 55.73 10.38 -2.63
N ALA A 13 55.98 10.96 -3.80
CA ALA A 13 54.96 11.74 -4.50
C ALA A 13 53.73 10.88 -4.88
N VAL A 14 53.96 9.67 -5.38
CA VAL A 14 52.86 8.74 -5.73
C VAL A 14 52.04 8.31 -4.50
N THR A 15 52.73 8.04 -3.37
CA THR A 15 52.03 7.65 -2.13
C THR A 15 51.23 8.80 -1.52
N LEU A 16 51.73 10.03 -1.59
CA LEU A 16 51.03 11.23 -1.13
C LEU A 16 49.79 11.52 -2.02
N VAL A 17 49.94 11.42 -3.34
CA VAL A 17 48.85 11.60 -4.28
C VAL A 17 47.78 10.53 -4.08
N ASN A 18 48.15 9.25 -3.96
CA ASN A 18 47.21 8.17 -3.71
C ASN A 18 46.50 8.33 -2.35
N GLY A 19 47.23 8.75 -1.31
CA GLY A 19 46.67 9.06 0.00
C GLY A 19 45.66 10.21 -0.05
N PHE A 20 45.99 11.28 -0.78
CA PHE A 20 45.12 12.44 -0.97
C PHE A 20 43.85 12.09 -1.78
N PHE A 21 44.00 11.32 -2.85
CA PHE A 21 42.85 10.83 -3.62
C PHE A 21 41.95 9.90 -2.78
N SER A 22 42.53 9.04 -1.96
CA SER A 22 41.78 8.15 -1.08
C SER A 22 40.98 8.91 -0.01
N THR A 23 41.57 9.94 0.59
CA THR A 23 40.91 10.77 1.61
C THR A 23 39.79 11.63 1.00
N ASN A 24 39.99 12.24 -0.15
CA ASN A 24 38.98 13.03 -0.83
C ASN A 24 37.82 12.17 -1.27
N MET A 25 38.07 10.99 -1.82
CA MET A 25 37.01 10.05 -2.21
C MET A 25 36.21 9.56 -0.99
N PHE A 26 36.87 9.34 0.15
CA PHE A 26 36.21 8.96 1.39
C PHE A 26 35.30 10.06 1.93
N GLU A 27 35.73 11.32 1.93
CA GLU A 27 34.88 12.44 2.37
C GLU A 27 33.69 12.66 1.41
N GLU A 28 33.91 12.53 0.10
CA GLU A 28 32.80 12.60 -0.90
C GLU A 28 31.77 11.50 -0.67
N TYR A 29 32.18 10.26 -0.42
CA TYR A 29 31.27 9.18 -0.06
C TYR A 29 30.55 9.46 1.26
N LYS A 30 31.24 9.98 2.26
CA LYS A 30 30.67 10.31 3.55
C LYS A 30 29.58 11.40 3.44
N GLU A 31 29.85 12.47 2.68
CA GLU A 31 28.82 13.49 2.40
C GLU A 31 27.60 12.90 1.66
N MET A 32 27.84 12.13 0.60
CA MET A 32 26.76 11.50 -0.17
C MET A 32 25.89 10.56 0.69
N TYR A 33 26.51 9.80 1.59
CA TYR A 33 25.75 8.93 2.49
C TYR A 33 25.06 9.72 3.60
N SER A 34 25.64 10.81 4.10
CA SER A 34 25.02 11.69 5.08
C SER A 34 23.75 12.32 4.52
N ASP A 35 23.79 12.88 3.32
CA ASP A 35 22.65 13.46 2.64
C ASP A 35 21.54 12.42 2.38
N LYS A 36 21.94 11.21 2.01
CA LYS A 36 20.99 10.12 1.80
C LYS A 36 20.31 9.67 3.10
N ILE A 37 21.06 9.62 4.20
CA ILE A 37 20.54 9.29 5.53
C ILE A 37 19.54 10.36 5.96
N GLU A 38 19.91 11.65 5.87
CA GLU A 38 19.03 12.76 6.23
C GLU A 38 17.72 12.74 5.43
N ARG A 39 17.81 12.49 4.11
CA ARG A 39 16.63 12.36 3.25
C ARG A 39 15.74 11.18 3.65
N LEU A 40 16.33 10.02 3.96
CA LEU A 40 15.58 8.84 4.38
C LEU A 40 14.95 9.03 5.77
N GLU A 41 15.61 9.75 6.66
CA GLU A 41 15.05 10.11 7.98
C GLU A 41 13.87 11.06 7.84
N ALA A 42 13.97 12.09 7.00
CA ALA A 42 12.88 13.01 6.71
C ALA A 42 11.67 12.28 6.08
N GLU A 43 11.90 11.37 5.13
CA GLU A 43 10.88 10.53 4.53
C GLU A 43 10.21 9.62 5.58
N ASN A 44 10.99 8.99 6.47
CA ASN A 44 10.47 8.18 7.56
C ASN A 44 9.59 8.98 8.55
N VAL A 45 9.98 10.21 8.86
CA VAL A 45 9.17 11.10 9.72
C VAL A 45 7.85 11.42 9.03
N SER A 46 7.87 11.79 7.75
CA SER A 46 6.66 12.07 6.96
C SER A 46 5.74 10.86 6.88
N LEU A 47 6.29 9.67 6.61
CA LEU A 47 5.52 8.43 6.55
C LEU A 47 4.90 8.03 7.91
N LYS A 48 5.62 8.28 9.01
CA LYS A 48 5.08 8.06 10.37
C LYS A 48 3.95 9.01 10.70
N ASP A 49 4.05 10.26 10.26
CA ASP A 49 3.01 11.27 10.47
C ASP A 49 1.75 10.93 9.66
N GLU A 50 1.90 10.53 8.40
CA GLU A 50 0.81 10.00 7.58
C GLU A 50 0.16 8.77 8.24
N LEU A 51 0.97 7.83 8.72
CA LEU A 51 0.47 6.62 9.37
C LEU A 51 -0.33 6.93 10.65
N SER A 52 0.15 7.89 11.46
CA SER A 52 -0.56 8.36 12.65
C SER A 52 -1.90 9.02 12.32
N HIS A 53 -1.94 9.74 11.20
CA HIS A 53 -3.16 10.34 10.68
C HIS A 53 -4.17 9.27 10.24
N PHE A 54 -3.72 8.21 9.58
CA PHE A 54 -4.58 7.06 9.25
C PHE A 54 -5.15 6.39 10.50
N ASP A 55 -4.35 6.12 11.52
CA ASP A 55 -4.82 5.46 12.74
C ASP A 55 -5.88 6.28 13.50
N LYS A 56 -5.90 7.61 13.31
CA LYS A 56 -6.87 8.52 13.92
C LYS A 56 -8.24 8.58 13.20
N TYR A 57 -8.27 8.29 11.90
CA TYR A 57 -9.46 8.48 11.05
C TYR A 57 -9.99 7.20 10.42
N GLY A 58 -9.56 6.05 10.92
CA GLY A 58 -10.13 4.76 10.52
C GLY A 58 -11.60 4.65 10.91
N ILE A 59 -12.40 4.07 10.03
CA ILE A 59 -13.79 3.73 10.34
C ILE A 59 -13.82 2.30 10.86
N GLU A 60 -14.36 2.13 12.07
CA GLU A 60 -14.54 0.81 12.67
C GLU A 60 -15.63 0.03 11.94
N VAL A 61 -15.33 -1.24 11.63
CA VAL A 61 -16.17 -2.13 10.85
C VAL A 61 -16.07 -3.59 11.32
N ASP A 62 -17.14 -4.32 11.13
CA ASP A 62 -17.09 -5.77 11.08
C ASP A 62 -16.62 -6.23 9.69
N VAL A 63 -15.87 -7.33 9.64
CA VAL A 63 -15.38 -7.93 8.39
C VAL A 63 -15.94 -9.32 8.25
N THR A 64 -16.61 -9.56 7.14
CA THR A 64 -17.12 -10.86 6.72
C THR A 64 -16.54 -11.20 5.33
N MET A 65 -17.01 -12.28 4.74
CA MET A 65 -16.67 -12.67 3.38
C MET A 65 -17.91 -13.15 2.63
N TYR A 66 -17.90 -12.94 1.33
CA TYR A 66 -18.90 -13.50 0.43
C TYR A 66 -18.24 -14.25 -0.73
N GLN A 67 -18.97 -15.21 -1.26
CA GLN A 67 -18.56 -16.00 -2.41
C GLN A 67 -19.47 -15.68 -3.59
N PRO A 68 -18.94 -15.62 -4.82
CA PRO A 68 -19.74 -15.30 -6.01
C PRO A 68 -20.60 -16.51 -6.43
N THR A 69 -21.61 -16.79 -5.61
CA THR A 69 -22.55 -17.90 -5.81
C THR A 69 -23.99 -17.36 -5.89
N TYR A 70 -24.87 -18.05 -6.61
CA TYR A 70 -26.28 -17.68 -6.74
C TYR A 70 -27.04 -17.56 -5.40
N TYR A 71 -26.50 -18.10 -4.31
CA TYR A 71 -27.12 -18.03 -2.98
C TYR A 71 -26.67 -16.79 -2.18
N GLN A 72 -25.54 -16.18 -2.54
CA GLN A 72 -24.94 -15.04 -1.81
C GLN A 72 -24.95 -13.74 -2.61
N THR A 73 -25.13 -13.82 -3.92
CA THR A 73 -25.21 -12.69 -4.85
C THR A 73 -26.59 -12.62 -5.51
N ASP A 74 -26.79 -11.66 -6.38
CA ASP A 74 -27.95 -11.60 -7.27
C ASP A 74 -27.83 -12.62 -8.45
N SER A 75 -28.62 -12.42 -9.52
CA SER A 75 -28.68 -13.32 -10.66
C SER A 75 -27.36 -13.49 -11.44
N ASP A 76 -26.41 -12.57 -11.28
CA ASP A 76 -25.16 -12.49 -12.03
C ASP A 76 -23.93 -12.55 -11.11
N PRO A 77 -23.59 -13.73 -10.55
CA PRO A 77 -22.51 -13.85 -9.55
C PRO A 77 -21.11 -13.52 -10.07
N ASP A 78 -20.91 -13.44 -11.36
CA ASP A 78 -19.65 -13.03 -12.01
C ASP A 78 -19.55 -11.51 -12.27
N VAL A 79 -20.55 -10.72 -11.82
CA VAL A 79 -20.57 -9.25 -11.98
C VAL A 79 -20.78 -8.57 -10.63
N THR A 80 -19.89 -7.66 -10.27
CA THR A 80 -20.02 -6.83 -9.06
C THR A 80 -21.04 -5.69 -9.26
N ALA A 81 -21.49 -5.04 -8.19
CA ALA A 81 -22.47 -3.95 -8.26
C ALA A 81 -22.03 -2.73 -9.09
N ASP A 82 -20.73 -2.54 -9.32
CA ASP A 82 -20.20 -1.50 -10.21
C ASP A 82 -20.05 -1.97 -11.68
N GLY A 83 -20.50 -3.19 -11.99
CA GLY A 83 -20.42 -3.78 -13.33
C GLY A 83 -19.11 -4.45 -13.69
N THR A 84 -18.18 -4.59 -12.75
CA THR A 84 -16.91 -5.28 -12.99
C THR A 84 -17.11 -6.78 -13.10
N LYS A 85 -16.65 -7.38 -14.22
CA LYS A 85 -16.67 -8.83 -14.40
C LYS A 85 -15.52 -9.50 -13.70
N ILE A 86 -15.80 -10.61 -13.04
CA ILE A 86 -14.80 -11.43 -12.32
C ILE A 86 -14.79 -12.87 -12.84
N ARG A 87 -13.70 -13.57 -12.61
CA ARG A 87 -13.63 -15.02 -12.77
C ARG A 87 -13.90 -15.65 -11.41
N ILE A 88 -15.01 -16.35 -11.26
CA ILE A 88 -15.46 -16.96 -10.00
C ILE A 88 -14.37 -17.83 -9.36
N SER A 89 -13.69 -18.66 -10.15
CA SER A 89 -12.61 -19.54 -9.68
C SER A 89 -11.36 -18.80 -9.15
N LYS A 90 -11.27 -17.48 -9.40
CA LYS A 90 -10.15 -16.61 -8.99
C LYS A 90 -10.61 -15.44 -8.12
N ALA A 91 -11.78 -15.54 -7.52
CA ALA A 91 -12.42 -14.43 -6.80
C ALA A 91 -11.50 -13.81 -5.73
N SER A 92 -10.82 -14.62 -4.92
CA SER A 92 -9.90 -14.14 -3.88
C SER A 92 -8.67 -13.36 -4.42
N GLU A 93 -8.30 -13.57 -5.69
CA GLU A 93 -7.13 -12.90 -6.29
C GLU A 93 -7.39 -11.41 -6.57
N TYR A 94 -8.65 -11.00 -6.76
CA TYR A 94 -9.01 -9.63 -7.11
C TYR A 94 -8.83 -8.62 -5.99
N LYS A 95 -8.86 -9.06 -4.72
CA LYS A 95 -8.83 -8.16 -3.57
C LYS A 95 -9.97 -7.12 -3.62
N PHE A 96 -11.17 -7.54 -3.96
CA PHE A 96 -12.37 -6.73 -3.98
C PHE A 96 -13.16 -6.86 -2.68
N VAL A 97 -13.90 -5.80 -2.36
CA VAL A 97 -14.81 -5.78 -1.22
C VAL A 97 -16.15 -5.19 -1.60
N ALA A 98 -17.19 -5.70 -0.97
CA ALA A 98 -18.49 -5.05 -0.85
C ALA A 98 -18.52 -4.22 0.44
N LEU A 99 -19.08 -3.01 0.38
CA LEU A 99 -19.29 -2.18 1.57
C LEU A 99 -20.79 -2.11 1.91
N SER A 100 -21.08 -2.06 3.20
CA SER A 100 -22.44 -1.69 3.65
C SER A 100 -22.79 -0.30 3.14
N ARG A 101 -24.08 -0.07 2.85
CA ARG A 101 -24.55 1.14 2.14
C ARG A 101 -24.18 2.44 2.84
N ASN A 102 -24.23 2.48 4.16
CA ASN A 102 -23.86 3.67 4.94
C ASN A 102 -22.40 4.12 4.77
N LEU A 103 -21.52 3.26 4.26
CA LEU A 103 -20.12 3.59 3.95
C LEU A 103 -19.94 4.13 2.53
N LEU A 104 -20.91 3.94 1.63
CA LEU A 104 -20.82 4.36 0.24
C LEU A 104 -21.38 5.77 0.02
N ARG A 105 -20.70 6.60 -0.78
CA ARG A 105 -21.07 8.00 -1.07
C ARG A 105 -22.48 8.16 -1.61
N ARG A 106 -22.93 7.22 -2.42
CA ARG A 106 -24.31 7.19 -2.94
C ARG A 106 -25.36 7.26 -1.82
N TRP A 107 -25.02 6.84 -0.60
CA TRP A 107 -25.87 6.84 0.58
C TRP A 107 -25.32 7.70 1.74
N GLY A 108 -24.41 8.66 1.43
CA GLY A 108 -23.86 9.63 2.38
C GLY A 108 -22.54 9.22 3.06
N GLY A 109 -21.97 8.07 2.71
CA GLY A 109 -20.68 7.61 3.24
C GLY A 109 -19.46 8.21 2.52
N PRO A 110 -18.25 7.90 2.96
CA PRO A 110 -17.03 8.49 2.42
C PRO A 110 -16.43 7.77 1.21
N PHE A 111 -16.89 6.56 0.87
CA PHE A 111 -16.28 5.72 -0.17
C PHE A 111 -17.11 5.68 -1.44
N ASP A 112 -16.40 5.57 -2.59
CA ASP A 112 -16.99 5.32 -3.89
C ASP A 112 -16.56 3.95 -4.45
N TYR A 113 -17.32 3.43 -5.42
CA TYR A 113 -16.83 2.29 -6.20
C TYR A 113 -15.51 2.62 -6.88
N GLY A 114 -14.61 1.67 -6.80
CA GLY A 114 -13.26 1.78 -7.32
C GLY A 114 -12.27 2.46 -6.37
N ASP A 115 -12.69 2.99 -5.22
CA ASP A 115 -11.76 3.47 -4.19
C ASP A 115 -10.92 2.31 -3.64
N PHE A 116 -9.67 2.61 -3.31
CA PHE A 116 -8.82 1.71 -2.55
C PHE A 116 -8.92 2.01 -1.07
N ILE A 117 -9.01 0.95 -0.28
CA ILE A 117 -9.03 0.99 1.18
C ILE A 117 -7.90 0.14 1.75
N LEU A 118 -7.36 0.56 2.89
CA LEU A 118 -6.52 -0.28 3.74
C LEU A 118 -7.40 -0.86 4.84
N LEU A 119 -7.41 -2.18 4.96
CA LEU A 119 -8.07 -2.92 6.04
C LEU A 119 -7.04 -3.31 7.09
N LYS A 120 -7.28 -2.97 8.36
CA LYS A 120 -6.51 -3.36 9.55
C LYS A 120 -7.42 -4.01 10.58
N GLY A 121 -6.84 -4.87 11.44
CA GLY A 121 -7.59 -5.56 12.50
C GLY A 121 -8.26 -6.87 12.07
N ALA A 122 -8.13 -7.28 10.81
CA ALA A 122 -8.69 -8.52 10.27
C ALA A 122 -7.65 -9.66 10.14
N GLY A 123 -6.65 -9.69 11.01
CA GLY A 123 -5.64 -10.74 11.06
C GLY A 123 -4.95 -10.98 9.70
N LYS A 124 -5.03 -12.19 9.16
CA LYS A 124 -4.43 -12.56 7.86
C LYS A 124 -5.10 -11.88 6.66
N LYS A 125 -6.27 -11.27 6.86
CA LYS A 125 -7.01 -10.53 5.82
C LYS A 125 -6.69 -9.05 5.82
N ASN A 126 -5.76 -8.57 6.66
CA ASN A 126 -5.23 -7.21 6.57
C ASN A 126 -4.62 -6.97 5.19
N GLY A 127 -4.85 -5.78 4.64
CA GLY A 127 -4.29 -5.43 3.34
C GLY A 127 -5.08 -4.38 2.59
N VAL A 128 -4.64 -4.13 1.36
CA VAL A 128 -5.30 -3.19 0.46
C VAL A 128 -6.36 -3.92 -0.36
N TYR A 129 -7.55 -3.33 -0.41
CA TYR A 129 -8.68 -3.82 -1.18
C TYR A 129 -9.28 -2.71 -2.03
N GLN A 130 -10.02 -3.09 -3.07
CA GLN A 130 -10.75 -2.15 -3.90
C GLN A 130 -12.26 -2.33 -3.71
N VAL A 131 -12.97 -1.22 -3.50
CA VAL A 131 -14.43 -1.19 -3.36
C VAL A 131 -15.06 -1.42 -4.74
N ARG A 132 -15.77 -2.53 -4.91
CA ARG A 132 -16.41 -2.91 -6.18
C ARG A 132 -17.86 -3.34 -6.04
N ASP A 133 -18.31 -3.53 -4.80
CA ASP A 133 -19.63 -4.10 -4.55
C ASP A 133 -20.32 -3.43 -3.37
N THR A 134 -21.60 -3.73 -3.19
CA THR A 134 -22.45 -3.20 -2.11
C THR A 134 -23.26 -4.31 -1.45
N MET A 135 -23.41 -4.17 -0.14
CA MET A 135 -24.17 -5.12 0.67
C MET A 135 -25.67 -4.79 0.73
N ASN A 136 -26.45 -5.77 1.19
CA ASN A 136 -27.85 -5.58 1.51
C ASN A 136 -28.02 -4.44 2.55
N PRO A 137 -29.10 -3.61 2.46
CA PRO A 137 -29.34 -2.46 3.35
C PRO A 137 -29.37 -2.75 4.84
N LYS A 138 -29.61 -4.00 5.23
CA LYS A 138 -29.64 -4.41 6.66
C LYS A 138 -28.28 -4.34 7.35
N TRP A 139 -27.20 -4.34 6.58
CA TRP A 139 -25.83 -4.29 7.11
C TRP A 139 -25.37 -2.85 7.30
N VAL A 140 -24.74 -2.58 8.44
CA VAL A 140 -24.21 -1.26 8.82
C VAL A 140 -22.79 -1.44 9.33
N ASN A 141 -21.85 -0.64 8.84
CA ASN A 141 -20.41 -0.71 9.16
C ASN A 141 -19.82 -2.11 8.96
N VAL A 142 -20.10 -2.72 7.82
CA VAL A 142 -19.58 -4.04 7.46
C VAL A 142 -18.79 -3.95 6.16
N VAL A 143 -17.68 -4.64 6.11
CA VAL A 143 -16.88 -4.92 4.91
C VAL A 143 -16.99 -6.40 4.60
N ASP A 144 -17.36 -6.74 3.40
CA ASP A 144 -17.53 -8.12 2.94
C ASP A 144 -16.49 -8.42 1.86
N ILE A 145 -15.53 -9.29 2.16
CA ILE A 145 -14.41 -9.59 1.26
C ILE A 145 -14.85 -10.64 0.24
N LEU A 146 -14.60 -10.35 -1.04
CA LEU A 146 -14.83 -11.31 -2.11
C LEU A 146 -13.82 -12.46 -2.03
N GLU A 147 -14.32 -13.69 -1.88
CA GLU A 147 -13.51 -14.89 -1.75
C GLU A 147 -13.94 -15.99 -2.72
N SER A 148 -13.01 -16.87 -3.07
CA SER A 148 -13.30 -18.07 -3.85
C SER A 148 -14.05 -19.12 -3.00
N GLU A 149 -14.84 -19.98 -3.63
CA GLU A 149 -15.72 -20.96 -2.96
C GLU A 149 -15.03 -21.91 -1.98
N HIS A 150 -13.73 -22.14 -2.16
CA HIS A 150 -12.94 -23.04 -1.28
C HIS A 150 -12.47 -22.37 0.02
N VAL A 151 -12.72 -21.07 0.19
CA VAL A 151 -12.33 -20.33 1.40
C VAL A 151 -13.37 -20.55 2.48
N GLU A 152 -12.93 -21.04 3.64
CA GLU A 152 -13.80 -21.22 4.80
C GLU A 152 -14.31 -19.88 5.31
N PRO A 153 -15.59 -19.80 5.73
CA PRO A 153 -16.17 -18.58 6.26
C PRO A 153 -15.43 -18.05 7.49
N TYR A 154 -15.28 -16.74 7.57
CA TYR A 154 -14.67 -16.05 8.70
C TYR A 154 -15.42 -14.76 9.03
N LYS A 155 -15.22 -14.29 10.26
CA LYS A 155 -15.67 -12.98 10.72
C LYS A 155 -14.60 -12.38 11.63
N TYR A 156 -14.36 -11.06 11.48
CA TYR A 156 -13.58 -10.26 12.40
C TYR A 156 -14.43 -9.09 12.89
N THR A 157 -14.28 -8.72 14.14
CA THR A 157 -14.88 -7.52 14.75
C THR A 157 -13.77 -6.51 15.06
N ASP A 158 -14.16 -5.27 15.30
CA ASP A 158 -13.24 -4.20 15.70
C ASP A 158 -12.09 -3.94 14.69
N ALA A 159 -12.33 -4.27 13.43
CA ALA A 159 -11.43 -3.93 12.34
C ALA A 159 -11.63 -2.47 11.91
N HIS A 160 -10.68 -1.91 11.19
CA HIS A 160 -10.76 -0.53 10.72
C HIS A 160 -10.44 -0.47 9.23
N ILE A 161 -11.14 0.41 8.52
CA ILE A 161 -10.85 0.74 7.13
C ILE A 161 -10.46 2.20 6.97
N PHE A 162 -9.51 2.43 6.06
CA PHE A 162 -8.93 3.73 5.77
C PHE A 162 -8.97 3.98 4.27
N LYS A 163 -9.39 5.17 3.85
CA LYS A 163 -9.37 5.55 2.43
C LYS A 163 -7.95 5.89 1.98
N LEU A 164 -7.45 5.24 0.94
CA LEU A 164 -6.13 5.48 0.38
C LEU A 164 -6.19 6.56 -0.72
N ASN A 165 -6.22 7.84 -0.31
CA ASN A 165 -6.41 8.97 -1.21
C ASN A 165 -5.34 9.09 -2.31
N TRP A 166 -4.11 8.67 -2.07
CA TRP A 166 -3.02 8.74 -3.03
C TRP A 166 -3.19 7.73 -4.18
N LEU A 167 -3.64 6.51 -3.91
CA LEU A 167 -3.98 5.53 -4.95
C LEU A 167 -5.18 5.97 -5.78
N ASN A 168 -6.13 6.66 -5.15
CA ASN A 168 -7.32 7.16 -5.81
C ASN A 168 -7.00 8.31 -6.75
N LYS A 169 -6.05 9.21 -6.40
CA LYS A 169 -5.56 10.29 -7.27
C LYS A 169 -4.83 9.77 -8.53
N GLU A 170 -3.99 8.76 -8.41
CA GLU A 170 -3.32 8.16 -9.58
C GLU A 170 -4.31 7.58 -10.60
N LYS A 171 -5.46 7.11 -10.12
CA LYS A 171 -6.53 6.59 -10.97
C LYS A 171 -7.25 7.71 -11.74
N GLU A 172 -7.50 8.86 -11.11
CA GLU A 172 -8.10 10.01 -11.77
C GLU A 172 -7.21 10.54 -12.90
N ILE A 173 -5.89 10.59 -12.69
CA ILE A 173 -4.91 11.04 -13.69
C ILE A 173 -4.83 10.08 -14.90
N LYS A 174 -5.03 8.78 -14.70
CA LYS A 174 -4.97 7.78 -15.79
C LYS A 174 -6.24 7.68 -16.61
N ASN A 175 -7.37 8.17 -16.09
CA ASN A 175 -8.68 8.09 -16.72
C ASN A 175 -9.17 9.43 -17.30
N GLY A 176 -8.44 10.51 -17.15
CA GLY A 176 -8.66 11.85 -17.73
C GLY A 176 -7.71 12.10 -18.89
#